data_65eb7598e0cad2f8ed7d25fd9052abc4
#
_entry.id   65eb7598e0cad2f8ed7d25fd9052abc4
#
_cell.length_a   1.000
_cell.length_b   1.000
_cell.length_c   1.000
_cell.angle_alpha   90.00
_cell.angle_beta   90.00
_cell.angle_gamma   90.00
#
_symmetry.space_group_name_H-M   'P 1'
#
loop_
_entity.id
_entity.type
_entity.pdbx_description
1 polymer ?
#
loop_
_entity_poly.entity_id
_entity_poly.type
_entity_poly.pdbx_seq_one_letter_code
_entity_poly.pdbx_strand_id
1 'polypeptide(L)'
;ARLHINADGTQATFIDDAGEQQWAVDSITDCARRFMAHPQVKGRRVYGPVGFNFAAHARGIAFNAGEWPLLTLTVPREELIFEKGNVTVYADSADGGRRLCEWVKEASTTTQNAPLAVDTALNGEAYKQQVARAVAEIRRGEYVKVIVSRAIPLPSRIDMPATLLYGRQANTPVR
;
A
#
# COMPACT_ATOMS: atom_id res chain seq x y z
N ALA A 1 5.71 16.73 -2.06
CA ALA A 1 4.31 17.01 -2.45
C ALA A 1 3.44 15.77 -2.26
N ARG A 2 2.17 15.97 -1.96
CA ARG A 2 1.19 14.88 -1.77
C ARG A 2 -0.17 15.28 -2.31
N LEU A 3 -0.84 14.35 -2.98
CA LEU A 3 -2.26 14.42 -3.31
C LEU A 3 -3.01 13.34 -2.54
N HIS A 4 -4.14 13.69 -1.95
CA HIS A 4 -5.02 12.78 -1.23
C HIS A 4 -6.46 12.99 -1.71
N ILE A 5 -7.12 11.94 -2.17
CA ILE A 5 -8.54 11.96 -2.53
C ILE A 5 -9.30 11.12 -1.53
N ASN A 6 -10.26 11.71 -0.84
CA ASN A 6 -11.01 11.09 0.25
C ASN A 6 -11.77 9.81 -0.19
N ALA A 7 -12.34 9.11 0.79
CA ALA A 7 -12.93 7.79 0.58
C ALA A 7 -14.15 7.78 -0.34
N ASP A 8 -14.91 8.87 -0.41
CA ASP A 8 -16.08 9.01 -1.27
C ASP A 8 -15.77 9.67 -2.64
N GLY A 9 -14.55 10.18 -2.82
CA GLY A 9 -14.10 10.79 -4.07
C GLY A 9 -14.63 12.21 -4.32
N THR A 10 -15.14 12.88 -3.30
CA THR A 10 -15.71 14.24 -3.43
C THR A 10 -14.70 15.35 -3.19
N GLN A 11 -13.62 15.06 -2.48
CA GLN A 11 -12.64 16.06 -2.08
C GLN A 11 -11.21 15.58 -2.34
N ALA A 12 -10.41 16.45 -2.93
CA ALA A 12 -8.99 16.25 -3.10
C ALA A 12 -8.20 17.31 -2.32
N THR A 13 -7.22 16.86 -1.54
CA THR A 13 -6.29 17.71 -0.81
C THR A 13 -4.91 17.60 -1.45
N PHE A 14 -4.37 18.72 -1.89
CA PHE A 14 -3.00 18.83 -2.36
C PHE A 14 -2.15 19.53 -1.31
N ILE A 15 -0.99 18.95 -1.00
CA ILE A 15 -0.03 19.48 -0.02
C ILE A 15 1.33 19.59 -0.69
N ASP A 16 1.92 20.76 -0.62
CA ASP A 16 3.30 21.03 -1.06
C ASP A 16 4.03 21.93 -0.05
N ASP A 17 5.16 22.50 -0.45
CA ASP A 17 5.95 23.38 0.41
C ASP A 17 5.29 24.75 0.65
N ALA A 18 4.32 25.15 -0.18
CA ALA A 18 3.53 26.36 0.00
C ALA A 18 2.34 26.17 0.95
N GLY A 19 1.98 24.91 1.27
CA GLY A 19 0.91 24.58 2.20
C GLY A 19 -0.11 23.61 1.63
N GLU A 20 -1.31 23.65 2.20
CA GLU A 20 -2.42 22.78 1.84
C GLU A 20 -3.44 23.53 0.97
N GLN A 21 -3.91 22.88 -0.08
CA GLN A 21 -4.92 23.37 -0.99
C GLN A 21 -6.00 22.31 -1.20
N GLN A 22 -7.26 22.76 -1.24
CA GLN A 22 -8.38 21.93 -1.63
C GLN A 22 -8.60 22.05 -3.14
N TRP A 23 -8.75 20.90 -3.82
CA TRP A 23 -9.06 20.85 -5.25
C TRP A 23 -10.47 20.28 -5.45
N ALA A 24 -11.21 20.84 -6.37
CA ALA A 24 -12.44 20.22 -6.84
C ALA A 24 -12.13 18.88 -7.54
N VAL A 25 -12.98 17.89 -7.32
CA VAL A 25 -12.87 16.56 -7.94
C VAL A 25 -13.96 16.43 -9.00
N ASP A 26 -13.69 16.94 -10.20
CA ASP A 26 -14.51 16.64 -11.38
C ASP A 26 -14.18 15.23 -11.88
N SER A 27 -12.89 14.85 -11.79
CA SER A 27 -12.39 13.54 -12.14
C SER A 27 -11.12 13.24 -11.31
N ILE A 28 -11.05 12.05 -10.71
CA ILE A 28 -9.84 11.59 -10.02
C ILE A 28 -8.64 11.56 -10.97
N THR A 29 -8.88 11.17 -12.23
CA THR A 29 -7.83 11.14 -13.26
C THR A 29 -7.27 12.52 -13.54
N ASP A 30 -8.10 13.54 -13.58
CA ASP A 30 -7.64 14.91 -13.83
C ASP A 30 -6.91 15.49 -12.64
N CYS A 31 -7.35 15.19 -11.41
CA CYS A 31 -6.59 15.49 -10.20
C CYS A 31 -5.19 14.84 -10.23
N ALA A 32 -5.12 13.56 -10.61
CA ALA A 32 -3.84 12.87 -10.74
C ALA A 32 -2.95 13.47 -11.84
N ARG A 33 -3.49 13.80 -13.01
CA ARG A 33 -2.75 14.49 -14.10
C ARG A 33 -2.23 15.84 -13.66
N ARG A 34 -3.07 16.64 -12.98
CA ARG A 34 -2.68 17.94 -12.42
C ARG A 34 -1.55 17.78 -11.42
N PHE A 35 -1.62 16.79 -10.53
CA PHE A 35 -0.55 16.46 -9.60
C PHE A 35 0.76 16.11 -10.33
N MET A 36 0.69 15.22 -11.32
CA MET A 36 1.87 14.80 -12.10
C MET A 36 2.51 15.92 -12.90
N ALA A 37 1.73 16.91 -13.32
CA ALA A 37 2.20 18.09 -14.04
C ALA A 37 2.80 19.19 -13.12
N HIS A 38 2.58 19.06 -11.80
CA HIS A 38 3.05 20.07 -10.84
C HIS A 38 4.59 20.18 -10.84
N PRO A 39 5.18 21.41 -10.77
CA PRO A 39 6.63 21.60 -10.83
C PRO A 39 7.43 20.78 -9.79
N GLN A 40 6.92 20.64 -8.58
CA GLN A 40 7.57 19.85 -7.51
C GLN A 40 7.43 18.31 -7.71
N VAL A 41 6.65 17.87 -8.67
CA VAL A 41 6.39 16.45 -8.96
C VAL A 41 7.07 16.02 -10.25
N LYS A 42 7.10 16.89 -11.24
CA LYS A 42 7.63 16.60 -12.58
C LYS A 42 9.05 16.04 -12.52
N GLY A 43 9.24 14.86 -13.11
CA GLY A 43 10.53 14.17 -13.15
C GLY A 43 10.92 13.41 -11.87
N ARG A 44 10.06 13.42 -10.85
CA ARG A 44 10.28 12.69 -9.60
C ARG A 44 9.51 11.37 -9.57
N ARG A 45 9.93 10.45 -8.71
CA ARG A 45 9.17 9.23 -8.43
C ARG A 45 7.96 9.55 -7.59
N VAL A 46 6.84 8.94 -7.93
CA VAL A 46 5.56 9.09 -7.24
C VAL A 46 5.13 7.74 -6.72
N TYR A 47 4.75 7.69 -5.45
CA TYR A 47 4.29 6.50 -4.76
C TYR A 47 2.92 6.74 -4.14
N GLY A 48 2.16 5.68 -3.96
CA GLY A 48 0.94 5.78 -3.18
C GLY A 48 -0.05 4.66 -3.46
N PRO A 49 -0.94 4.40 -2.50
CA PRO A 49 -2.00 3.42 -2.65
C PRO A 49 -3.13 3.94 -3.52
N VAL A 50 -3.74 3.01 -4.25
CA VAL A 50 -5.04 3.17 -4.91
C VAL A 50 -6.05 2.38 -4.09
N GLY A 51 -7.10 3.04 -3.61
CA GLY A 51 -8.16 2.40 -2.81
C GLY A 51 -8.98 1.40 -3.62
N PHE A 52 -9.52 0.39 -2.96
CA PHE A 52 -10.33 -0.66 -3.60
C PHE A 52 -11.51 -0.07 -4.38
N ASN A 53 -12.17 0.94 -3.84
CA ASN A 53 -13.34 1.57 -4.44
C ASN A 53 -13.02 2.53 -5.61
N PHE A 54 -11.74 2.76 -5.91
CA PHE A 54 -11.34 3.63 -7.03
C PHE A 54 -11.97 3.20 -8.37
N ALA A 55 -11.98 1.90 -8.66
CA ALA A 55 -12.53 1.40 -9.92
C ALA A 55 -14.06 1.56 -10.00
N ALA A 56 -14.77 1.42 -8.88
CA ALA A 56 -16.21 1.66 -8.81
C ALA A 56 -16.52 3.15 -9.02
N HIS A 57 -15.81 4.03 -8.31
CA HIS A 57 -15.95 5.48 -8.47
C HIS A 57 -15.68 5.92 -9.91
N ALA A 58 -14.58 5.47 -10.52
CA ALA A 58 -14.20 5.83 -11.89
C ALA A 58 -15.23 5.38 -12.94
N ARG A 59 -16.07 4.40 -12.63
CA ARG A 59 -17.12 3.88 -13.50
C ARG A 59 -18.53 4.35 -13.14
N GLY A 60 -18.67 5.21 -12.14
CA GLY A 60 -19.98 5.67 -11.65
C GLY A 60 -20.81 4.57 -10.99
N ILE A 61 -20.16 3.48 -10.51
CA ILE A 61 -20.82 2.40 -9.79
C ILE A 61 -20.95 2.80 -8.32
N ALA A 62 -22.15 2.65 -7.77
CA ALA A 62 -22.40 2.92 -6.36
C ALA A 62 -21.53 1.99 -5.46
N PHE A 63 -20.95 2.56 -4.43
CA PHE A 63 -20.16 1.85 -3.44
C PHE A 63 -20.33 2.48 -2.04
N ASN A 64 -20.06 1.72 -1.01
CA ASN A 64 -19.98 2.26 0.34
C ASN A 64 -18.58 2.83 0.57
N ALA A 65 -18.49 4.11 0.85
CA ALA A 65 -17.24 4.75 1.24
C ALA A 65 -16.76 4.14 2.56
N GLY A 66 -15.53 3.65 2.56
CA GLY A 66 -14.86 3.16 3.77
C GLY A 66 -14.03 4.26 4.42
N GLU A 67 -13.06 3.86 5.25
CA GLU A 67 -12.11 4.77 5.90
C GLU A 67 -10.89 5.10 5.02
N TRP A 68 -10.67 4.33 3.95
CA TRP A 68 -9.48 4.44 3.11
C TRP A 68 -9.71 5.39 1.93
N PRO A 69 -8.73 6.27 1.63
CA PRO A 69 -8.81 7.17 0.48
C PRO A 69 -8.91 6.37 -0.83
N LEU A 70 -9.56 6.97 -1.83
CA LEU A 70 -9.59 6.39 -3.18
C LEU A 70 -8.22 6.46 -3.86
N LEU A 71 -7.46 7.52 -3.60
CA LEU A 71 -6.13 7.70 -4.16
C LEU A 71 -5.26 8.52 -3.20
N THR A 72 -4.03 8.08 -3.01
CA THR A 72 -2.99 8.93 -2.43
C THR A 72 -1.76 8.86 -3.32
N LEU A 73 -1.24 10.01 -3.74
CA LEU A 73 0.01 10.12 -4.49
C LEU A 73 0.99 10.96 -3.66
N THR A 74 2.21 10.47 -3.51
CA THR A 74 3.25 11.13 -2.70
C THR A 74 4.57 11.17 -3.45
N VAL A 75 5.19 12.32 -3.48
CA VAL A 75 6.61 12.49 -3.81
C VAL A 75 7.38 12.51 -2.51
N PRO A 76 8.24 11.51 -2.22
CA PRO A 76 9.04 11.50 -1.01
C PRO A 76 10.09 12.63 -1.04
N ARG A 77 10.40 13.20 0.12
CA ARG A 77 11.51 14.14 0.29
C ARG A 77 12.86 13.42 0.39
N GLU A 78 12.81 12.19 0.88
CA GLU A 78 13.97 11.34 1.14
C GLU A 78 13.67 9.94 0.64
N GLU A 79 14.63 9.33 -0.06
CA GLU A 79 14.44 8.02 -0.67
C GLU A 79 15.75 7.22 -0.63
N LEU A 80 15.65 5.95 -0.23
CA LEU A 80 16.71 4.95 -0.35
C LEU A 80 16.32 3.92 -1.41
N ILE A 81 17.18 3.74 -2.40
CA ILE A 81 16.97 2.74 -3.45
C ILE A 81 18.03 1.67 -3.32
N PHE A 82 17.59 0.45 -3.08
CA PHE A 82 18.44 -0.73 -2.96
C PHE A 82 18.41 -1.49 -4.29
N GLU A 83 19.54 -1.54 -4.99
CA GLU A 83 19.62 -2.18 -6.29
C GLU A 83 20.97 -2.86 -6.48
N LYS A 84 20.96 -4.18 -6.73
CA LYS A 84 22.14 -4.97 -7.04
C LYS A 84 23.32 -4.76 -6.05
N GLY A 85 23.02 -4.66 -4.76
CA GLY A 85 24.04 -4.45 -3.72
C GLY A 85 24.47 -3.00 -3.51
N ASN A 86 23.94 -2.07 -4.29
CA ASN A 86 24.17 -0.64 -4.11
C ASN A 86 22.98 0.02 -3.40
N VAL A 87 23.27 1.10 -2.69
CA VAL A 87 22.26 1.96 -2.09
C VAL A 87 22.40 3.35 -2.67
N THR A 88 21.38 3.82 -3.36
CA THR A 88 21.33 5.20 -3.86
C THR A 88 20.47 6.04 -2.93
N VAL A 89 21.00 7.16 -2.50
CA VAL A 89 20.35 8.10 -1.57
C VAL A 89 19.88 9.32 -2.35
N TYR A 90 18.58 9.62 -2.26
CA TYR A 90 18.01 10.90 -2.73
C TYR A 90 17.46 11.67 -1.53
N ALA A 91 17.75 12.96 -1.47
CA ALA A 91 17.22 13.84 -0.43
C ALA A 91 17.08 15.28 -0.96
N ASP A 92 16.05 15.98 -0.50
CA ASP A 92 15.83 17.39 -0.85
C ASP A 92 16.77 18.34 -0.07
N SER A 93 17.49 17.82 0.95
CA SER A 93 18.46 18.57 1.74
C SER A 93 19.75 17.79 1.99
N ALA A 94 20.85 18.50 2.17
CA ALA A 94 22.13 17.90 2.53
C ALA A 94 22.07 17.18 3.89
N ASP A 95 21.31 17.70 4.84
CA ASP A 95 21.15 17.10 6.16
C ASP A 95 20.35 15.79 6.09
N GLY A 96 19.27 15.77 5.33
CA GLY A 96 18.51 14.55 5.05
C GLY A 96 19.37 13.48 4.40
N GLY A 97 20.18 13.85 3.41
CA GLY A 97 21.11 12.95 2.75
C GLY A 97 22.15 12.36 3.71
N ARG A 98 22.77 13.19 4.57
CA ARG A 98 23.72 12.73 5.59
C ARG A 98 23.07 11.74 6.55
N ARG A 99 21.89 12.07 7.10
CA ARG A 99 21.15 11.22 8.03
C ARG A 99 20.83 9.86 7.40
N LEU A 100 20.37 9.83 6.16
CA LEU A 100 20.09 8.57 5.45
C LEU A 100 21.36 7.73 5.26
N CYS A 101 22.49 8.36 4.91
CA CYS A 101 23.76 7.65 4.79
C CYS A 101 24.25 7.06 6.12
N GLU A 102 24.04 7.77 7.23
CA GLU A 102 24.31 7.28 8.59
C GLU A 102 23.44 6.06 8.91
N TRP A 103 22.13 6.15 8.68
CA TRP A 103 21.22 5.02 8.89
C TRP A 103 21.61 3.77 8.11
N VAL A 104 22.05 3.93 6.85
CA VAL A 104 22.51 2.80 6.05
C VAL A 104 23.81 2.18 6.63
N LYS A 105 24.74 2.99 7.16
CA LYS A 105 25.97 2.52 7.78
C LYS A 105 25.74 1.85 9.13
N GLU A 106 24.82 2.38 9.92
CA GLU A 106 24.48 1.89 11.26
C GLU A 106 23.48 0.73 11.23
N ALA A 107 22.90 0.42 10.07
CA ALA A 107 21.94 -0.67 9.94
C ALA A 107 22.56 -1.98 10.41
N SER A 108 22.12 -2.46 11.57
CA SER A 108 22.49 -3.75 12.09
C SER A 108 21.47 -4.81 11.66
N THR A 109 21.93 -6.07 11.57
CA THR A 109 21.00 -7.20 11.44
C THR A 109 20.09 -7.25 12.65
N THR A 110 18.78 -7.15 12.42
CA THR A 110 17.77 -7.33 13.46
C THR A 110 17.95 -8.70 14.11
N THR A 111 17.94 -8.75 15.44
CA THR A 111 17.84 -9.99 16.19
C THR A 111 16.59 -10.73 15.73
N GLN A 112 16.74 -11.95 15.22
CA GLN A 112 15.61 -12.78 14.86
C GLN A 112 14.85 -13.13 16.14
N ASN A 113 13.68 -12.55 16.31
CA ASN A 113 12.73 -13.00 17.31
C ASN A 113 12.22 -14.41 16.93
N ALA A 114 11.90 -15.22 17.94
CA ALA A 114 11.33 -16.54 17.68
C ALA A 114 10.03 -16.40 16.85
N PRO A 115 9.77 -17.33 15.91
CA PRO A 115 8.54 -17.30 15.14
C PRO A 115 7.32 -17.32 16.05
N LEU A 116 6.33 -16.47 15.74
CA LEU A 116 5.09 -16.45 16.47
C LEU A 116 4.26 -17.69 16.14
N ALA A 117 3.81 -18.42 17.15
CA ALA A 117 2.86 -19.52 16.96
C ALA A 117 1.50 -18.95 16.56
N VAL A 118 1.00 -19.34 15.40
CA VAL A 118 -0.30 -18.93 14.87
C VAL A 118 -1.19 -20.16 14.83
N ASP A 119 -2.39 -20.08 15.46
CA ASP A 119 -3.39 -21.13 15.35
C ASP A 119 -4.03 -21.13 13.96
N THR A 120 -3.46 -21.93 13.07
CA THR A 120 -3.94 -22.07 11.69
C THR A 120 -5.23 -22.89 11.59
N ALA A 121 -5.70 -23.54 12.67
CA ALA A 121 -6.97 -24.27 12.71
C ALA A 121 -8.18 -23.38 13.07
N LEU A 122 -7.93 -22.20 13.63
CA LEU A 122 -8.97 -21.26 14.05
C LEU A 122 -9.94 -20.95 12.90
N ASN A 123 -11.26 -21.11 13.15
CA ASN A 123 -12.33 -20.94 12.16
C ASN A 123 -12.19 -21.83 10.90
N GLY A 124 -11.43 -22.95 10.98
CA GLY A 124 -11.16 -23.83 9.84
C GLY A 124 -12.42 -24.46 9.24
N GLU A 125 -13.36 -24.91 10.06
CA GLU A 125 -14.59 -25.53 9.58
C GLU A 125 -15.53 -24.53 8.88
N ALA A 126 -15.69 -23.33 9.41
CA ALA A 126 -16.43 -22.26 8.76
C ALA A 126 -15.82 -21.89 7.39
N TYR A 127 -14.49 -21.83 7.32
CA TYR A 127 -13.79 -21.58 6.06
C TYR A 127 -14.01 -22.71 5.03
N LYS A 128 -13.95 -23.98 5.45
CA LYS A 128 -14.25 -25.14 4.58
C LYS A 128 -15.66 -25.08 4.01
N GLN A 129 -16.65 -24.69 4.85
CA GLN A 129 -18.03 -24.50 4.41
C GLN A 129 -18.16 -23.38 3.37
N GLN A 130 -17.48 -22.26 3.58
CA GLN A 130 -17.44 -21.17 2.57
C GLN A 130 -16.84 -21.64 1.25
N VAL A 131 -15.75 -22.41 1.29
CA VAL A 131 -15.13 -22.99 0.08
C VAL A 131 -16.09 -23.94 -0.61
N ALA A 132 -16.75 -24.84 0.12
CA ALA A 132 -17.72 -25.77 -0.45
C ALA A 132 -18.89 -25.05 -1.12
N ARG A 133 -19.42 -24.00 -0.49
CA ARG A 133 -20.45 -23.14 -1.06
C ARG A 133 -19.96 -22.47 -2.35
N ALA A 134 -18.78 -21.85 -2.33
CA ALA A 134 -18.18 -21.20 -3.50
C ALA A 134 -18.03 -22.16 -4.68
N VAL A 135 -17.57 -23.40 -4.42
CA VAL A 135 -17.44 -24.44 -5.46
C VAL A 135 -18.81 -24.81 -6.05
N ALA A 136 -19.84 -24.93 -5.20
CA ALA A 136 -21.21 -25.22 -5.66
C ALA A 136 -21.76 -24.08 -6.55
N GLU A 137 -21.51 -22.82 -6.19
CA GLU A 137 -21.92 -21.63 -6.94
C GLU A 137 -21.20 -21.53 -8.30
N ILE A 138 -19.90 -21.83 -8.34
CA ILE A 138 -19.15 -21.94 -9.63
C ILE A 138 -19.74 -23.03 -10.53
N ARG A 139 -20.07 -24.21 -9.96
CA ARG A 139 -20.68 -25.32 -10.73
C ARG A 139 -22.05 -24.97 -11.29
N ARG A 140 -22.80 -24.07 -10.63
CA ARG A 140 -24.08 -23.55 -11.16
C ARG A 140 -23.90 -22.41 -12.15
N GLY A 141 -22.66 -21.97 -12.41
CA GLY A 141 -22.37 -20.89 -13.37
C GLY A 141 -22.63 -19.48 -12.84
N GLU A 142 -22.79 -19.31 -11.52
CA GLU A 142 -23.03 -17.98 -10.93
C GLU A 142 -21.82 -17.06 -11.12
N TYR A 143 -20.61 -17.62 -11.10
CA TYR A 143 -19.34 -16.94 -11.44
C TYR A 143 -18.27 -17.97 -11.84
N VAL A 144 -17.19 -17.49 -12.46
CA VAL A 144 -16.11 -18.36 -12.99
C VAL A 144 -15.03 -18.62 -11.94
N LYS A 145 -14.77 -17.63 -11.08
CA LYS A 145 -13.68 -17.67 -10.10
C LYS A 145 -14.04 -16.82 -8.90
N VAL A 146 -13.65 -17.29 -7.73
CA VAL A 146 -13.69 -16.52 -6.47
C VAL A 146 -12.48 -16.86 -5.61
N ILE A 147 -12.02 -15.91 -4.82
CA ILE A 147 -10.99 -16.11 -3.83
C ILE A 147 -11.66 -16.01 -2.46
N VAL A 148 -11.75 -17.16 -1.77
CA VAL A 148 -12.28 -17.23 -0.41
C VAL A 148 -11.14 -16.96 0.57
N SER A 149 -11.37 -16.11 1.55
CA SER A 149 -10.38 -15.76 2.57
C SER A 149 -10.97 -15.89 3.98
N ARG A 150 -10.09 -16.01 4.96
CA ARG A 150 -10.44 -15.89 6.38
C ARG A 150 -9.40 -15.05 7.10
N ALA A 151 -9.81 -14.36 8.15
CA ALA A 151 -8.91 -13.66 9.05
C ALA A 151 -8.53 -14.55 10.23
N ILE A 152 -7.25 -14.60 10.56
CA ILE A 152 -6.72 -15.23 11.75
C ILE A 152 -6.12 -14.12 12.61
N PRO A 153 -6.70 -13.82 13.81
CA PRO A 153 -6.12 -12.83 14.70
C PRO A 153 -4.77 -13.31 15.22
N LEU A 154 -3.82 -12.42 15.31
CA LEU A 154 -2.51 -12.71 15.88
C LEU A 154 -2.53 -12.39 17.38
N PRO A 155 -1.93 -13.22 18.24
CA PRO A 155 -1.97 -13.06 19.70
C PRO A 155 -1.17 -11.85 20.19
N SER A 156 -0.27 -11.30 19.37
CA SER A 156 0.55 -10.13 19.68
C SER A 156 0.91 -9.35 18.44
N ARG A 157 1.45 -8.15 18.66
CA ARG A 157 2.03 -7.36 17.56
C ARG A 157 3.27 -8.05 17.01
N ILE A 158 3.30 -8.20 15.69
CA ILE A 158 4.43 -8.82 14.99
C ILE A 158 5.48 -7.78 14.61
N ASP A 159 6.74 -8.22 14.60
CA ASP A 159 7.85 -7.48 14.01
C ASP A 159 7.81 -7.67 12.48
N MET A 160 7.27 -6.67 11.77
CA MET A 160 7.14 -6.73 10.31
C MET A 160 8.47 -6.80 9.58
N PRO A 161 9.53 -6.03 9.93
CA PRO A 161 10.85 -6.17 9.34
C PRO A 161 11.44 -7.56 9.51
N ALA A 162 11.40 -8.14 10.72
CA ALA A 162 11.89 -9.50 10.96
C ALA A 162 11.06 -10.55 10.19
N THR A 163 9.76 -10.39 10.11
CA THR A 163 8.86 -11.25 9.32
C THR A 163 9.21 -11.22 7.84
N LEU A 164 9.50 -10.04 7.29
CA LEU A 164 9.93 -9.89 5.90
C LEU A 164 11.26 -10.61 5.64
N LEU A 165 12.24 -10.42 6.52
CA LEU A 165 13.57 -11.07 6.39
C LEU A 165 13.45 -12.59 6.46
N TYR A 166 12.64 -13.11 7.39
CA TYR A 166 12.38 -14.54 7.50
C TYR A 166 11.65 -15.08 6.26
N GLY A 167 10.62 -14.39 5.80
CA GLY A 167 9.85 -14.76 4.61
C GLY A 167 10.70 -14.79 3.33
N ARG A 168 11.69 -13.90 3.20
CA ARG A 168 12.62 -13.89 2.05
C ARG A 168 13.51 -15.13 1.96
N GLN A 169 13.80 -15.80 3.09
CA GLN A 169 14.55 -17.05 3.11
C GLN A 169 13.71 -18.24 2.62
N ALA A 170 12.40 -18.21 2.88
CA ALA A 170 11.47 -19.29 2.55
C ALA A 170 10.73 -19.10 1.22
N ASN A 171 10.62 -17.88 0.73
CA ASN A 171 9.87 -17.53 -0.47
C ASN A 171 10.77 -16.82 -1.49
N THR A 172 10.60 -17.18 -2.76
CA THR A 172 11.14 -16.37 -3.87
C THR A 172 10.14 -15.24 -4.14
N PRO A 173 10.45 -13.97 -3.78
CA PRO A 173 9.52 -12.88 -4.05
C PRO A 173 9.33 -12.73 -5.55
N VAL A 174 8.08 -12.70 -5.98
CA VAL A 174 7.72 -12.28 -7.34
C VAL A 174 7.96 -10.78 -7.42
N ARG A 175 8.68 -10.34 -8.44
CA ARG A 175 8.99 -8.93 -8.70
C ARG A 175 7.75 -8.14 -9.09
#